data_d972970035f1e11eb16b75e62977786c
#
_entry.id   d972970035f1e11eb16b75e62977786c
#
_cell.length_a   1.000
_cell.length_b   1.000
_cell.length_c   1.000
_cell.angle_alpha   90.00
_cell.angle_beta   90.00
_cell.angle_gamma   90.00
#
_symmetry.space_group_name_H-M   'P 1'
#
loop_
_entity.id
_entity.type
_entity.pdbx_description
1 polymer ?
#
loop_
_entity_poly.entity_id
_entity_poly.type
_entity_poly.pdbx_seq_one_letter_code
_entity_poly.pdbx_strand_id
1 'polypeptide(L)'
;MKGIEKVLESRILFLLILALSLFYLFTPIRIGYNIYDEGIVVYGANRVFNGEIPYRDFWTMYAPGQFYMVALLYRLFGIGLFPVRVYSAVINFLIAVLAYLIVRRFAGHKIAILSFIFTVLWMGGWGMFYGSPTPIGTFWSLFSILFVVDFLVRKRTTSLIIAGLLTGITSVFRHDIGGYTFIASTLVLVPYIYINISRRNLLNTIRLWGRYLLGTIIIFLPVAIYFLVNVPYRELIYDLIIFPAKIFPKVRDLPYPKFGLDFNTFLFYAPIIVYLVTIVELMLNIKDIKRFREKEWSTVLLLILGVLFFNQAWVRSDVPHLLPTIIPAMLLLSSLIVSPLNKVFRRGELILKLFFLFLSFILILALYNNTLREVSFSVYMLPIIVLSLLILLISMLFQLTSFRGRRIYQVATIILCGFILFSFYTDRIENTPLSKLLSFKMLGLVPLETERARGIYVFPGQDYFVLATVKFIQMNTKPDEKIFIGDSRHDRIFVNDIMLYFLSERNSATKYHELHPGLATTKEVQDEIIEELKRNNVRYVVLWNGAENVMEPNESAISSGVTDLDDFIQKNYLPVMTFGPYQIRERVINGEIS
;
A
#
# COMPACT_ATOMS: atom_id res chain seq x y z
N MET A 1 -18.13 25.30 -27.77
CA MET A 1 -17.64 25.65 -26.43
C MET A 1 -18.58 25.21 -25.32
N LYS A 2 -19.83 25.67 -25.27
CA LYS A 2 -20.83 25.24 -24.26
C LYS A 2 -21.18 23.73 -24.27
N GLY A 3 -20.88 22.99 -25.34
CA GLY A 3 -21.20 21.55 -25.43
C GLY A 3 -20.32 20.64 -24.60
N ILE A 4 -19.01 20.88 -24.51
CA ILE A 4 -18.05 20.00 -23.76
C ILE A 4 -18.06 20.32 -22.27
N GLU A 5 -18.28 21.58 -21.87
CA GLU A 5 -18.55 21.88 -20.46
C GLU A 5 -19.80 21.15 -19.96
N LYS A 6 -20.88 21.16 -20.78
CA LYS A 6 -22.07 20.35 -20.51
C LYS A 6 -21.81 18.85 -20.46
N VAL A 7 -20.87 18.32 -21.24
CA VAL A 7 -20.52 16.88 -21.24
C VAL A 7 -19.71 16.51 -20.01
N LEU A 8 -18.74 17.34 -19.59
CA LEU A 8 -18.00 17.12 -18.33
C LEU A 8 -18.83 17.39 -17.07
N GLU A 9 -19.87 18.23 -17.20
CA GLU A 9 -20.91 18.44 -16.19
C GLU A 9 -22.03 17.40 -16.28
N SER A 10 -22.01 16.55 -17.31
CA SER A 10 -22.99 15.49 -17.51
C SER A 10 -22.90 14.45 -16.42
N ARG A 11 -23.98 14.26 -15.66
CA ARG A 11 -24.11 13.16 -14.68
C ARG A 11 -23.84 11.79 -15.31
N ILE A 12 -24.19 11.62 -16.58
CA ILE A 12 -24.00 10.38 -17.35
C ILE A 12 -22.51 10.08 -17.52
N LEU A 13 -21.68 11.06 -17.94
CA LEU A 13 -20.24 10.85 -18.08
C LEU A 13 -19.59 10.51 -16.74
N PHE A 14 -19.98 11.19 -15.67
CA PHE A 14 -19.46 10.88 -14.34
C PHE A 14 -19.84 9.47 -13.89
N LEU A 15 -21.07 9.02 -14.12
CA LEU A 15 -21.50 7.65 -13.84
C LEU A 15 -20.77 6.62 -14.69
N LEU A 16 -20.49 6.92 -15.96
CA LEU A 16 -19.67 6.05 -16.81
C LEU A 16 -18.24 5.92 -16.29
N ILE A 17 -17.61 7.03 -15.87
CA ILE A 17 -16.26 7.00 -15.26
C ILE A 17 -16.28 6.14 -14.00
N LEU A 18 -17.30 6.27 -13.14
CA LEU A 18 -17.43 5.44 -11.93
C LEU A 18 -17.58 3.95 -12.28
N ALA A 19 -18.45 3.63 -13.24
CA ALA A 19 -18.68 2.24 -13.66
C ALA A 19 -17.42 1.60 -14.28
N LEU A 20 -16.72 2.32 -15.15
CA LEU A 20 -15.46 1.88 -15.74
C LEU A 20 -14.36 1.70 -14.67
N SER A 21 -14.33 2.59 -13.68
CA SER A 21 -13.38 2.50 -12.56
C SER A 21 -13.65 1.28 -11.69
N LEU A 22 -14.90 0.99 -11.37
CA LEU A 22 -15.27 -0.24 -10.67
C LEU A 22 -14.87 -1.47 -11.48
N PHE A 23 -15.24 -1.52 -12.75
CA PHE A 23 -14.84 -2.63 -13.62
C PHE A 23 -13.33 -2.84 -13.62
N TYR A 24 -12.54 -1.78 -13.79
CA TYR A 24 -11.09 -1.82 -13.80
C TYR A 24 -10.50 -2.36 -12.49
N LEU A 25 -10.98 -1.89 -11.33
CA LEU A 25 -10.49 -2.28 -10.02
C LEU A 25 -10.92 -3.71 -9.62
N PHE A 26 -12.06 -4.19 -10.14
CA PHE A 26 -12.56 -5.53 -9.86
C PHE A 26 -12.03 -6.61 -10.82
N THR A 27 -11.46 -6.22 -11.95
CA THR A 27 -10.92 -7.18 -12.95
C THR A 27 -9.86 -8.12 -12.36
N PRO A 28 -8.87 -7.67 -11.54
CA PRO A 28 -7.78 -8.53 -11.08
C PRO A 28 -8.12 -9.42 -9.87
N ILE A 29 -9.26 -9.24 -9.20
CA ILE A 29 -9.53 -9.89 -7.90
C ILE A 29 -9.55 -11.43 -7.93
N ARG A 30 -9.69 -12.02 -9.11
CA ARG A 30 -9.72 -13.48 -9.28
C ARG A 30 -8.39 -14.08 -9.76
N ILE A 31 -7.34 -13.27 -9.93
CA ILE A 31 -6.11 -13.70 -10.60
C ILE A 31 -4.94 -13.75 -9.63
N GLY A 32 -4.21 -14.87 -9.68
CA GLY A 32 -3.02 -15.08 -8.86
C GLY A 32 -3.31 -15.16 -7.36
N TYR A 33 -2.30 -15.37 -6.56
CA TYR A 33 -2.29 -15.21 -5.10
C TYR A 33 -0.88 -14.85 -4.64
N ASN A 34 -0.79 -14.21 -3.47
CA ASN A 34 0.48 -13.88 -2.84
C ASN A 34 0.66 -14.77 -1.62
N ILE A 35 1.71 -15.60 -1.65
CA ILE A 35 1.98 -16.61 -0.62
C ILE A 35 2.30 -16.01 0.74
N TYR A 36 2.87 -14.79 0.76
CA TYR A 36 3.38 -14.14 1.96
C TYR A 36 2.47 -12.98 2.41
N ASP A 37 2.43 -11.85 1.68
CA ASP A 37 1.69 -10.66 2.13
C ASP A 37 0.19 -10.88 2.28
N GLU A 38 -0.45 -11.57 1.31
CA GLU A 38 -1.86 -11.96 1.42
C GLU A 38 -2.02 -13.07 2.47
N GLY A 39 -1.05 -14.00 2.52
CA GLY A 39 -0.97 -15.08 3.49
C GLY A 39 -0.97 -14.57 4.94
N ILE A 40 -0.13 -13.58 5.27
CA ILE A 40 -0.08 -12.95 6.61
C ILE A 40 -1.48 -12.51 7.05
N VAL A 41 -2.19 -11.81 6.17
CA VAL A 41 -3.48 -11.22 6.54
C VAL A 41 -4.57 -12.27 6.64
N VAL A 42 -4.70 -13.15 5.62
CA VAL A 42 -5.81 -14.12 5.59
C VAL A 42 -5.63 -15.20 6.65
N TYR A 43 -4.40 -15.64 6.89
CA TYR A 43 -4.15 -16.62 7.94
C TYR A 43 -4.16 -16.00 9.34
N GLY A 44 -3.55 -14.83 9.54
CA GLY A 44 -3.64 -14.11 10.82
C GLY A 44 -5.09 -13.78 11.19
N ALA A 45 -5.92 -13.39 10.21
CA ALA A 45 -7.36 -13.20 10.43
C ALA A 45 -8.09 -14.51 10.75
N ASN A 46 -7.68 -15.64 10.19
CA ASN A 46 -8.23 -16.95 10.54
C ASN A 46 -7.89 -17.34 11.98
N ARG A 47 -6.69 -17.02 12.47
CA ARG A 47 -6.30 -17.18 13.88
C ARG A 47 -7.19 -16.33 14.79
N VAL A 48 -7.40 -15.05 14.44
CA VAL A 48 -8.32 -14.16 15.18
C VAL A 48 -9.77 -14.67 15.13
N PHE A 49 -10.23 -15.18 13.98
CA PHE A 49 -11.56 -15.78 13.84
C PHE A 49 -11.76 -16.97 14.79
N ASN A 50 -10.70 -17.74 15.05
CA ASN A 50 -10.67 -18.87 15.99
C ASN A 50 -10.45 -18.42 17.45
N GLY A 51 -10.42 -17.11 17.75
CA GLY A 51 -10.32 -16.56 19.11
C GLY A 51 -8.90 -16.26 19.59
N GLU A 52 -7.90 -16.40 18.74
CA GLU A 52 -6.52 -16.05 19.08
C GLU A 52 -6.30 -14.53 19.06
N ILE A 53 -5.41 -14.04 19.93
CA ILE A 53 -5.09 -12.62 20.09
C ILE A 53 -3.71 -12.34 19.50
N PRO A 54 -3.59 -11.39 18.53
CA PRO A 54 -2.30 -10.95 18.00
C PRO A 54 -1.32 -10.57 19.11
N TYR A 55 -0.03 -10.79 18.87
CA TYR A 55 1.11 -10.57 19.77
C TYR A 55 1.19 -11.55 20.96
N ARG A 56 0.05 -12.03 21.46
CA ARG A 56 0.02 -13.05 22.52
C ARG A 56 0.13 -14.46 21.94
N ASP A 57 -0.79 -14.80 21.04
CA ASP A 57 -0.94 -16.16 20.52
C ASP A 57 -0.20 -16.35 19.18
N PHE A 58 0.06 -15.27 18.48
CA PHE A 58 0.92 -15.26 17.30
C PHE A 58 1.67 -13.94 17.15
N TRP A 59 2.88 -14.05 16.62
CA TRP A 59 3.71 -12.90 16.31
C TRP A 59 3.22 -12.16 15.08
N THR A 60 3.26 -10.84 15.11
CA THR A 60 3.07 -9.96 13.95
C THR A 60 3.56 -8.55 14.26
N MET A 61 4.15 -7.88 13.27
CA MET A 61 4.53 -6.46 13.40
C MET A 61 3.44 -5.49 12.94
N TYR A 62 2.32 -6.00 12.45
CA TYR A 62 1.23 -5.16 11.93
C TYR A 62 0.23 -4.81 13.03
N ALA A 63 -0.36 -3.60 12.92
CA ALA A 63 -1.45 -3.20 13.80
C ALA A 63 -2.69 -4.11 13.64
N PRO A 64 -3.49 -4.34 14.72
CA PRO A 64 -4.43 -5.45 14.78
C PRO A 64 -5.68 -5.28 13.92
N GLY A 65 -6.06 -4.05 13.57
CA GLY A 65 -7.36 -3.73 12.96
C GLY A 65 -7.67 -4.51 11.69
N GLN A 66 -6.65 -4.80 10.86
CA GLN A 66 -6.85 -5.55 9.62
C GLN A 66 -7.24 -7.01 9.88
N PHE A 67 -6.62 -7.67 10.86
CA PHE A 67 -6.95 -9.06 11.21
C PHE A 67 -8.38 -9.18 11.71
N TYR A 68 -8.82 -8.27 12.60
CA TYR A 68 -10.19 -8.25 13.11
C TYR A 68 -11.21 -7.90 12.03
N MET A 69 -10.89 -6.99 11.10
CA MET A 69 -11.77 -6.65 9.98
C MET A 69 -11.96 -7.86 9.05
N VAL A 70 -10.87 -8.54 8.69
CA VAL A 70 -10.96 -9.72 7.82
C VAL A 70 -11.63 -10.89 8.55
N ALA A 71 -11.42 -11.08 9.85
CA ALA A 71 -12.16 -12.05 10.66
C ALA A 71 -13.67 -11.74 10.67
N LEU A 72 -14.06 -10.46 10.72
CA LEU A 72 -15.45 -10.04 10.56
C LEU A 72 -16.01 -10.41 9.17
N LEU A 73 -15.22 -10.20 8.10
CA LEU A 73 -15.63 -10.63 6.76
C LEU A 73 -15.84 -12.13 6.68
N TYR A 74 -14.99 -12.93 7.33
CA TYR A 74 -15.15 -14.38 7.40
C TYR A 74 -16.46 -14.79 8.10
N ARG A 75 -16.82 -14.07 9.14
CA ARG A 75 -18.08 -14.32 9.85
C ARG A 75 -19.32 -14.00 9.01
N LEU A 76 -19.23 -13.00 8.14
CA LEU A 76 -20.34 -12.53 7.29
C LEU A 76 -20.47 -13.29 5.97
N PHE A 77 -19.34 -13.66 5.35
CA PHE A 77 -19.30 -14.16 3.97
C PHE A 77 -18.62 -15.53 3.82
N GLY A 78 -18.18 -16.14 4.94
CA GLY A 78 -17.40 -17.37 4.94
C GLY A 78 -15.89 -17.13 4.78
N ILE A 79 -15.11 -18.16 5.20
CA ILE A 79 -13.65 -18.10 5.15
C ILE A 79 -13.18 -18.34 3.71
N GLY A 80 -12.46 -17.38 3.14
CA GLY A 80 -11.93 -17.51 1.77
C GLY A 80 -11.21 -16.26 1.28
N LEU A 81 -10.46 -16.40 0.18
CA LEU A 81 -9.73 -15.29 -0.43
C LEU A 81 -10.67 -14.28 -1.09
N PHE A 82 -11.75 -14.75 -1.70
CA PHE A 82 -12.64 -13.91 -2.52
C PHE A 82 -13.28 -12.75 -1.72
N PRO A 83 -13.86 -12.94 -0.51
CA PRO A 83 -14.39 -11.83 0.30
C PRO A 83 -13.33 -10.77 0.63
N VAL A 84 -12.10 -11.18 0.92
CA VAL A 84 -10.99 -10.27 1.25
C VAL A 84 -10.59 -9.42 0.03
N ARG A 85 -10.61 -10.02 -1.14
CA ARG A 85 -10.27 -9.34 -2.40
C ARG A 85 -11.34 -8.37 -2.86
N VAL A 86 -12.61 -8.74 -2.71
CA VAL A 86 -13.75 -7.81 -2.93
C VAL A 86 -13.63 -6.61 -1.99
N TYR A 87 -13.38 -6.85 -0.70
CA TYR A 87 -13.14 -5.79 0.27
C TYR A 87 -11.98 -4.88 -0.15
N SER A 88 -10.85 -5.44 -0.57
CA SER A 88 -9.68 -4.67 -1.02
C SER A 88 -10.00 -3.81 -2.26
N ALA A 89 -10.73 -4.36 -3.25
CA ALA A 89 -11.16 -3.61 -4.43
C ALA A 89 -12.10 -2.45 -4.06
N VAL A 90 -13.01 -2.67 -3.12
CA VAL A 90 -13.90 -1.59 -2.58
C VAL A 90 -13.06 -0.51 -1.91
N ILE A 91 -12.08 -0.87 -1.06
CA ILE A 91 -11.20 0.11 -0.41
C ILE A 91 -10.41 0.91 -1.45
N ASN A 92 -9.85 0.27 -2.46
CA ASN A 92 -9.13 0.94 -3.55
C ASN A 92 -10.03 1.95 -4.30
N PHE A 93 -11.28 1.58 -4.57
CA PHE A 93 -12.25 2.49 -5.15
C PHE A 93 -12.57 3.67 -4.21
N LEU A 94 -12.77 3.40 -2.92
CA LEU A 94 -13.07 4.45 -1.93
C LEU A 94 -11.88 5.40 -1.71
N ILE A 95 -10.63 4.94 -1.82
CA ILE A 95 -9.44 5.81 -1.84
C ILE A 95 -9.56 6.84 -2.99
N ALA A 96 -9.92 6.40 -4.19
CA ALA A 96 -10.10 7.30 -5.32
C ALA A 96 -11.27 8.27 -5.11
N VAL A 97 -12.38 7.81 -4.52
CA VAL A 97 -13.50 8.67 -4.14
C VAL A 97 -13.06 9.73 -3.12
N LEU A 98 -12.26 9.36 -2.12
CA LEU A 98 -11.72 10.30 -1.14
C LEU A 98 -10.76 11.31 -1.80
N ALA A 99 -9.91 10.87 -2.71
CA ALA A 99 -9.06 11.76 -3.50
C ALA A 99 -9.89 12.83 -4.24
N TYR A 100 -10.97 12.41 -4.91
CA TYR A 100 -11.92 13.33 -5.52
C TYR A 100 -12.56 14.29 -4.51
N LEU A 101 -13.07 13.77 -3.39
CA LEU A 101 -13.78 14.58 -2.38
C LEU A 101 -12.85 15.61 -1.72
N ILE A 102 -11.61 15.24 -1.41
CA ILE A 102 -10.60 16.12 -0.82
C ILE A 102 -10.30 17.28 -1.79
N VAL A 103 -9.92 16.94 -3.03
CA VAL A 103 -9.52 17.96 -4.02
C VAL A 103 -10.70 18.84 -4.41
N ARG A 104 -11.92 18.29 -4.50
CA ARG A 104 -13.14 19.07 -4.76
C ARG A 104 -13.38 20.17 -3.74
N ARG A 105 -13.01 19.96 -2.47
CA ARG A 105 -13.22 20.93 -1.38
C ARG A 105 -12.43 22.22 -1.57
N PHE A 106 -11.21 22.16 -2.11
CA PHE A 106 -10.34 23.34 -2.18
C PHE A 106 -9.92 23.74 -3.61
N ALA A 107 -10.04 22.83 -4.59
CA ALA A 107 -9.57 23.08 -5.96
C ALA A 107 -10.67 22.97 -7.02
N GLY A 108 -11.87 22.49 -6.65
CA GLY A 108 -13.04 22.43 -7.51
C GLY A 108 -13.20 21.11 -8.28
N HIS A 109 -14.36 20.97 -8.94
CA HIS A 109 -14.83 19.71 -9.53
C HIS A 109 -13.92 19.16 -10.65
N LYS A 110 -13.48 20.03 -11.58
CA LYS A 110 -12.68 19.61 -12.75
C LYS A 110 -11.33 18.98 -12.33
N ILE A 111 -10.65 19.60 -11.35
CA ILE A 111 -9.39 19.09 -10.80
C ILE A 111 -9.63 17.79 -10.03
N ALA A 112 -10.73 17.71 -9.30
CA ALA A 112 -11.10 16.54 -8.52
C ALA A 112 -11.33 15.30 -9.40
N ILE A 113 -11.93 15.44 -10.59
CA ILE A 113 -12.08 14.32 -11.54
C ILE A 113 -10.72 13.78 -11.97
N LEU A 114 -9.74 14.64 -12.26
CA LEU A 114 -8.38 14.21 -12.58
C LEU A 114 -7.76 13.41 -11.42
N SER A 115 -7.87 13.93 -10.19
CA SER A 115 -7.38 13.23 -9.01
C SER A 115 -8.03 11.86 -8.85
N PHE A 116 -9.33 11.74 -9.10
CA PHE A 116 -10.04 10.47 -9.08
C PHE A 116 -9.47 9.50 -10.11
N ILE A 117 -9.40 9.92 -11.39
CA ILE A 117 -8.91 9.06 -12.48
C ILE A 117 -7.47 8.61 -12.20
N PHE A 118 -6.58 9.51 -11.80
CA PHE A 118 -5.20 9.19 -11.50
C PHE A 118 -5.09 8.18 -10.36
N THR A 119 -5.87 8.36 -9.30
CA THR A 119 -5.88 7.43 -8.18
C THR A 119 -6.44 6.07 -8.58
N VAL A 120 -7.53 6.00 -9.36
CA VAL A 120 -8.07 4.72 -9.86
C VAL A 120 -7.03 3.96 -10.66
N LEU A 121 -6.38 4.63 -11.60
CA LEU A 121 -5.38 4.00 -12.45
C LEU A 121 -4.18 3.49 -11.62
N TRP A 122 -3.75 4.25 -10.62
CA TRP A 122 -2.69 3.80 -9.71
C TRP A 122 -3.10 2.59 -8.86
N MET A 123 -4.32 2.59 -8.32
CA MET A 123 -4.81 1.52 -7.45
C MET A 123 -5.18 0.22 -8.18
N GLY A 124 -5.31 0.26 -9.51
CA GLY A 124 -5.74 -0.88 -10.34
C GLY A 124 -4.66 -1.92 -10.65
N GLY A 125 -3.49 -1.82 -10.06
CA GLY A 125 -2.41 -2.79 -10.27
C GLY A 125 -2.69 -4.16 -9.67
N TRP A 126 -1.94 -5.16 -10.11
CA TRP A 126 -2.02 -6.55 -9.66
C TRP A 126 -2.07 -6.69 -8.14
N GLY A 127 -2.94 -7.56 -7.66
CA GLY A 127 -3.03 -8.34 -6.43
C GLY A 127 -2.02 -8.23 -5.30
N MET A 128 -0.99 -7.41 -5.42
CA MET A 128 0.03 -7.21 -4.40
C MET A 128 -0.52 -6.63 -3.10
N PHE A 129 -1.73 -6.07 -3.13
CA PHE A 129 -2.30 -5.32 -2.02
C PHE A 129 -3.56 -5.95 -1.41
N TYR A 130 -3.94 -7.16 -1.85
CA TYR A 130 -5.11 -7.81 -1.28
C TYR A 130 -4.91 -8.10 0.21
N GLY A 131 -5.85 -7.61 1.01
CA GLY A 131 -5.76 -7.72 2.45
C GLY A 131 -4.67 -6.89 3.12
N SER A 132 -3.71 -6.31 2.38
CA SER A 132 -2.60 -5.53 2.96
C SER A 132 -3.11 -4.36 3.82
N PRO A 133 -2.52 -4.13 5.00
CA PRO A 133 -2.92 -3.03 5.88
C PRO A 133 -2.55 -1.63 5.33
N THR A 134 -1.67 -1.53 4.32
CA THR A 134 -1.24 -0.24 3.76
C THR A 134 -2.35 0.51 3.01
N PRO A 135 -3.09 -0.09 2.06
CA PRO A 135 -4.23 0.57 1.43
C PRO A 135 -5.33 0.96 2.43
N ILE A 136 -5.66 0.10 3.39
CA ILE A 136 -6.72 0.40 4.36
C ILE A 136 -6.30 1.51 5.33
N GLY A 137 -5.05 1.52 5.79
CA GLY A 137 -4.49 2.63 6.57
C GLY A 137 -4.52 3.94 5.79
N THR A 138 -4.15 3.90 4.50
CA THR A 138 -4.21 5.06 3.60
C THR A 138 -5.66 5.54 3.41
N PHE A 139 -6.63 4.64 3.25
CA PHE A 139 -8.05 4.97 3.17
C PHE A 139 -8.53 5.75 4.40
N TRP A 140 -8.30 5.22 5.61
CA TRP A 140 -8.72 5.88 6.85
C TRP A 140 -8.00 7.21 7.07
N SER A 141 -6.71 7.29 6.71
CA SER A 141 -5.95 8.53 6.74
C SER A 141 -6.57 9.59 5.83
N LEU A 142 -6.82 9.27 4.56
CA LEU A 142 -7.44 10.21 3.61
C LEU A 142 -8.86 10.60 4.05
N PHE A 143 -9.59 9.69 4.69
CA PHE A 143 -10.90 10.02 5.24
C PHE A 143 -10.78 11.02 6.40
N SER A 144 -9.78 10.87 7.28
CA SER A 144 -9.46 11.89 8.28
C SER A 144 -9.08 13.23 7.63
N ILE A 145 -8.19 13.21 6.63
CA ILE A 145 -7.75 14.40 5.90
C ILE A 145 -8.92 15.13 5.22
N LEU A 146 -9.91 14.41 4.69
CA LEU A 146 -11.13 15.01 4.14
C LEU A 146 -11.84 15.90 5.19
N PHE A 147 -11.94 15.45 6.45
CA PHE A 147 -12.56 16.23 7.51
C PHE A 147 -11.66 17.35 8.04
N VAL A 148 -10.34 17.18 8.02
CA VAL A 148 -9.41 18.30 8.27
C VAL A 148 -9.60 19.40 7.22
N VAL A 149 -9.64 19.03 5.94
CA VAL A 149 -9.89 19.97 4.84
C VAL A 149 -11.29 20.59 4.95
N ASP A 150 -12.32 19.81 5.32
CA ASP A 150 -13.67 20.35 5.56
C ASP A 150 -13.66 21.42 6.66
N PHE A 151 -12.92 21.21 7.74
CA PHE A 151 -12.73 22.23 8.77
C PHE A 151 -11.98 23.46 8.24
N LEU A 152 -10.90 23.27 7.49
CA LEU A 152 -10.16 24.40 6.89
C LEU A 152 -11.06 25.27 6.00
N VAL A 153 -11.95 24.65 5.19
CA VAL A 153 -12.81 25.35 4.24
C VAL A 153 -14.09 25.87 4.88
N ARG A 154 -14.78 25.07 5.70
CA ARG A 154 -16.13 25.37 6.22
C ARG A 154 -16.15 25.82 7.67
N LYS A 155 -15.04 25.74 8.38
CA LYS A 155 -14.91 26.13 9.80
C LYS A 155 -15.82 25.31 10.76
N ARG A 156 -16.28 24.13 10.35
CA ARG A 156 -17.14 23.27 11.16
C ARG A 156 -16.32 22.57 12.22
N THR A 157 -16.54 22.89 13.50
CA THR A 157 -15.77 22.30 14.61
C THR A 157 -16.05 20.82 14.84
N THR A 158 -17.23 20.32 14.43
CA THR A 158 -17.56 18.89 14.44
C THR A 158 -16.64 18.07 13.53
N SER A 159 -16.16 18.67 12.41
CA SER A 159 -15.20 18.01 11.53
C SER A 159 -13.88 17.69 12.21
N LEU A 160 -13.47 18.45 13.25
CA LEU A 160 -12.26 18.16 14.03
C LEU A 160 -12.39 16.85 14.83
N ILE A 161 -13.55 16.65 15.49
CA ILE A 161 -13.79 15.40 16.24
C ILE A 161 -13.83 14.20 15.29
N ILE A 162 -14.53 14.33 14.16
CA ILE A 162 -14.64 13.25 13.17
C ILE A 162 -13.24 12.94 12.58
N ALA A 163 -12.46 13.97 12.22
CA ALA A 163 -11.09 13.77 11.76
C ALA A 163 -10.24 13.04 12.79
N GLY A 164 -10.37 13.40 14.08
CA GLY A 164 -9.68 12.71 15.17
C GLY A 164 -10.10 11.24 15.30
N LEU A 165 -11.41 10.95 15.31
CA LEU A 165 -11.92 9.56 15.35
C LEU A 165 -11.32 8.73 14.19
N LEU A 166 -11.31 9.28 12.98
CA LEU A 166 -10.75 8.61 11.81
C LEU A 166 -9.23 8.44 11.89
N THR A 167 -8.50 9.38 12.50
CA THR A 167 -7.06 9.23 12.79
C THR A 167 -6.83 8.11 13.81
N GLY A 168 -7.66 8.02 14.86
CA GLY A 168 -7.62 6.91 15.82
C GLY A 168 -7.85 5.57 15.11
N ILE A 169 -8.85 5.47 14.23
CA ILE A 169 -9.09 4.27 13.42
C ILE A 169 -7.86 3.96 12.54
N THR A 170 -7.28 4.97 11.88
CA THR A 170 -6.06 4.80 11.07
C THR A 170 -4.95 4.13 11.90
N SER A 171 -4.74 4.58 13.14
CA SER A 171 -3.70 4.03 14.02
C SER A 171 -3.97 2.57 14.40
N VAL A 172 -5.23 2.17 14.51
CA VAL A 172 -5.64 0.77 14.79
C VAL A 172 -5.36 -0.14 13.59
N PHE A 173 -5.50 0.35 12.36
CA PHE A 173 -5.21 -0.42 11.13
C PHE A 173 -3.73 -0.34 10.73
N ARG A 174 -3.10 0.83 10.91
CA ARG A 174 -1.72 1.08 10.56
C ARG A 174 -1.15 2.19 11.44
N HIS A 175 -0.44 1.82 12.49
CA HIS A 175 -0.02 2.76 13.54
C HIS A 175 0.94 3.85 13.05
N ASP A 176 1.86 3.53 12.13
CA ASP A 176 2.77 4.49 11.49
C ASP A 176 2.02 5.51 10.61
N ILE A 177 1.11 5.06 9.72
CA ILE A 177 0.26 5.94 8.91
C ILE A 177 -0.63 6.81 9.81
N GLY A 178 -1.17 6.24 10.90
CA GLY A 178 -1.93 6.99 11.90
C GLY A 178 -1.11 8.09 12.57
N GLY A 179 0.11 7.77 12.99
CA GLY A 179 1.06 8.74 13.55
C GLY A 179 1.40 9.87 12.57
N TYR A 180 1.71 9.54 11.32
CA TYR A 180 1.97 10.54 10.27
C TYR A 180 0.74 11.42 9.99
N THR A 181 -0.46 10.84 9.95
CA THR A 181 -1.72 11.59 9.79
C THR A 181 -1.95 12.55 10.94
N PHE A 182 -1.71 12.10 12.17
CA PHE A 182 -1.82 12.93 13.37
C PHE A 182 -0.84 14.10 13.34
N ILE A 183 0.43 13.84 13.02
CA ILE A 183 1.49 14.85 12.94
C ILE A 183 1.17 15.86 11.84
N ALA A 184 0.86 15.41 10.61
CA ALA A 184 0.55 16.29 9.49
C ALA A 184 -0.66 17.20 9.80
N SER A 185 -1.72 16.62 10.35
CA SER A 185 -2.93 17.36 10.73
C SER A 185 -2.62 18.38 11.84
N THR A 186 -1.85 18.01 12.85
CA THR A 186 -1.48 18.91 13.96
C THR A 186 -0.62 20.06 13.48
N LEU A 187 0.40 19.80 12.64
CA LEU A 187 1.29 20.83 12.08
C LEU A 187 0.55 21.88 11.24
N VAL A 188 -0.62 21.53 10.71
CA VAL A 188 -1.47 22.46 9.94
C VAL A 188 -2.57 23.06 10.80
N LEU A 189 -3.29 22.28 11.58
CA LEU A 189 -4.42 22.74 12.39
C LEU A 189 -4.01 23.77 13.43
N VAL A 190 -2.91 23.55 14.16
CA VAL A 190 -2.48 24.44 15.23
C VAL A 190 -2.17 25.85 14.71
N PRO A 191 -1.27 26.04 13.72
CA PRO A 191 -1.00 27.38 13.21
C PRO A 191 -2.21 27.97 12.48
N TYR A 192 -2.99 27.16 11.73
CA TYR A 192 -4.20 27.65 11.08
C TYR A 192 -5.22 28.22 12.07
N ILE A 193 -5.54 27.48 13.14
CA ILE A 193 -6.49 27.89 14.18
C ILE A 193 -5.95 29.14 14.89
N TYR A 194 -4.68 29.16 15.24
CA TYR A 194 -4.03 30.27 15.93
C TYR A 194 -4.11 31.58 15.14
N ILE A 195 -3.79 31.51 13.84
CA ILE A 195 -3.72 32.68 12.97
C ILE A 195 -5.12 33.15 12.51
N ASN A 196 -5.98 32.20 12.08
CA ASN A 196 -7.18 32.53 11.32
C ASN A 196 -8.48 32.49 12.15
N ILE A 197 -8.50 31.75 13.26
CA ILE A 197 -9.74 31.54 14.05
C ILE A 197 -9.63 32.15 15.45
N SER A 198 -8.59 31.79 16.19
CA SER A 198 -8.43 32.16 17.60
C SER A 198 -7.85 33.57 17.80
N ARG A 199 -7.63 34.32 16.73
CA ARG A 199 -7.03 35.68 16.78
C ARG A 199 -5.78 35.73 17.67
N ARG A 200 -4.92 34.72 17.56
CA ARG A 200 -3.67 34.53 18.34
C ARG A 200 -3.89 34.24 19.83
N ASN A 201 -5.07 33.74 20.20
CA ASN A 201 -5.31 33.27 21.57
C ASN A 201 -4.94 31.78 21.65
N LEU A 202 -3.91 31.47 22.46
CA LEU A 202 -3.38 30.11 22.59
C LEU A 202 -4.37 29.15 23.26
N LEU A 203 -5.09 29.58 24.29
CA LEU A 203 -6.08 28.73 24.98
C LEU A 203 -7.21 28.30 24.06
N ASN A 204 -7.74 29.20 23.24
CA ASN A 204 -8.75 28.89 22.25
C ASN A 204 -8.20 27.95 21.17
N THR A 205 -6.94 28.11 20.79
CA THR A 205 -6.26 27.22 19.84
C THR A 205 -6.16 25.80 20.40
N ILE A 206 -5.66 25.66 21.63
CA ILE A 206 -5.58 24.36 22.33
C ILE A 206 -6.96 23.73 22.49
N ARG A 207 -7.98 24.51 22.86
CA ARG A 207 -9.36 24.02 23.01
C ARG A 207 -9.95 23.47 21.72
N LEU A 208 -9.72 24.13 20.59
CA LEU A 208 -10.21 23.68 19.28
C LEU A 208 -9.41 22.47 18.78
N TRP A 209 -8.06 22.53 18.84
CA TRP A 209 -7.22 21.39 18.48
C TRP A 209 -7.48 20.18 19.39
N GLY A 210 -7.77 20.42 20.67
CA GLY A 210 -8.12 19.38 21.64
C GLY A 210 -9.33 18.55 21.23
N ARG A 211 -10.25 19.06 20.40
CA ARG A 211 -11.35 18.27 19.84
C ARG A 211 -10.85 17.20 18.87
N TYR A 212 -9.84 17.53 18.06
CA TYR A 212 -9.18 16.57 17.18
C TYR A 212 -8.44 15.50 18.01
N LEU A 213 -7.66 15.91 18.99
CA LEU A 213 -6.95 15.01 19.91
C LEU A 213 -7.93 14.10 20.65
N LEU A 214 -9.03 14.65 21.19
CA LEU A 214 -10.06 13.88 21.89
C LEU A 214 -10.66 12.81 20.97
N GLY A 215 -11.01 13.16 19.73
CA GLY A 215 -11.49 12.19 18.75
C GLY A 215 -10.49 11.04 18.54
N THR A 216 -9.20 11.34 18.42
CA THR A 216 -8.14 10.32 18.26
C THR A 216 -8.07 9.40 19.48
N ILE A 217 -8.09 9.98 20.69
CA ILE A 217 -8.02 9.23 21.96
C ILE A 217 -9.22 8.32 22.15
N ILE A 218 -10.44 8.76 21.82
CA ILE A 218 -11.68 7.97 21.97
C ILE A 218 -11.59 6.60 21.28
N ILE A 219 -10.94 6.52 20.13
CA ILE A 219 -10.77 5.25 19.40
C ILE A 219 -9.50 4.52 19.81
N PHE A 220 -8.36 5.24 19.84
CA PHE A 220 -7.07 4.60 20.06
C PHE A 220 -6.91 4.03 21.47
N LEU A 221 -7.34 4.78 22.48
CA LEU A 221 -7.11 4.42 23.89
C LEU A 221 -7.82 3.13 24.32
N PRO A 222 -9.11 2.88 24.01
CA PRO A 222 -9.75 1.61 24.37
C PRO A 222 -9.06 0.40 23.72
N VAL A 223 -8.62 0.52 22.45
CA VAL A 223 -7.90 -0.54 21.77
C VAL A 223 -6.53 -0.78 22.42
N ALA A 224 -5.79 0.29 22.71
CA ALA A 224 -4.51 0.19 23.40
C ALA A 224 -4.66 -0.46 24.79
N ILE A 225 -5.68 -0.08 25.57
CA ILE A 225 -5.97 -0.70 26.88
C ILE A 225 -6.29 -2.18 26.71
N TYR A 226 -7.12 -2.55 25.73
CA TYR A 226 -7.45 -3.95 25.47
C TYR A 226 -6.18 -4.81 25.28
N PHE A 227 -5.26 -4.35 24.42
CA PHE A 227 -4.02 -5.08 24.19
C PHE A 227 -3.06 -5.05 25.39
N LEU A 228 -2.95 -3.94 26.10
CA LEU A 228 -2.12 -3.84 27.32
C LEU A 228 -2.60 -4.78 28.45
N VAL A 229 -3.91 -5.09 28.51
CA VAL A 229 -4.47 -6.02 29.50
C VAL A 229 -4.28 -7.47 29.09
N ASN A 230 -4.35 -7.79 27.77
CA ASN A 230 -4.37 -9.17 27.27
C ASN A 230 -3.02 -9.68 26.76
N VAL A 231 -2.04 -8.80 26.56
CA VAL A 231 -0.73 -9.12 25.98
C VAL A 231 0.37 -8.57 26.87
N PRO A 232 1.47 -9.30 27.14
CA PRO A 232 2.61 -8.76 27.86
C PRO A 232 3.14 -7.48 27.17
N TYR A 233 3.34 -6.42 27.94
CA TYR A 233 3.74 -5.12 27.37
C TYR A 233 5.07 -5.19 26.58
N ARG A 234 5.96 -6.11 26.96
CA ARG A 234 7.25 -6.32 26.27
C ARG A 234 7.06 -6.81 24.83
N GLU A 235 6.12 -7.73 24.62
CA GLU A 235 5.73 -8.23 23.29
C GLU A 235 5.17 -7.09 22.43
N LEU A 236 4.22 -6.32 22.99
CA LEU A 236 3.64 -5.17 22.26
C LEU A 236 4.69 -4.15 21.83
N ILE A 237 5.62 -3.80 22.73
CA ILE A 237 6.68 -2.86 22.41
C ILE A 237 7.65 -3.45 21.39
N TYR A 238 8.00 -4.73 21.54
CA TYR A 238 8.92 -5.39 20.61
C TYR A 238 8.30 -5.49 19.22
N ASP A 239 7.09 -6.04 19.11
CA ASP A 239 6.44 -6.33 17.83
C ASP A 239 6.02 -5.05 17.08
N LEU A 240 5.47 -4.06 17.77
CA LEU A 240 4.92 -2.86 17.15
C LEU A 240 5.90 -1.69 17.02
N ILE A 241 6.98 -1.66 17.82
CA ILE A 241 7.88 -0.52 17.86
C ILE A 241 9.33 -0.94 17.57
N ILE A 242 9.88 -1.88 18.36
CA ILE A 242 11.32 -2.20 18.27
C ILE A 242 11.62 -2.90 16.96
N PHE A 243 10.88 -3.95 16.64
CA PHE A 243 11.11 -4.72 15.42
C PHE A 243 10.94 -3.87 14.16
N PRO A 244 9.81 -3.14 13.95
CA PRO A 244 9.64 -2.32 12.76
C PRO A 244 10.62 -1.14 12.66
N ALA A 245 11.07 -0.57 13.79
CA ALA A 245 11.94 0.60 13.78
C ALA A 245 13.44 0.28 13.74
N LYS A 246 13.88 -0.87 14.30
CA LYS A 246 15.31 -1.17 14.47
C LYS A 246 15.77 -2.41 13.72
N ILE A 247 14.92 -3.45 13.60
CA ILE A 247 15.29 -4.72 13.00
C ILE A 247 14.88 -4.76 11.53
N PHE A 248 13.62 -4.50 11.23
CA PHE A 248 13.08 -4.48 9.87
C PHE A 248 13.93 -3.64 8.89
N PRO A 249 14.38 -2.40 9.21
CA PRO A 249 15.21 -1.62 8.30
C PRO A 249 16.57 -2.22 7.98
N LYS A 250 17.07 -3.17 8.77
CA LYS A 250 18.35 -3.85 8.50
C LYS A 250 18.18 -5.09 7.62
N VAL A 251 17.11 -5.85 7.88
CA VAL A 251 16.89 -7.15 7.26
C VAL A 251 15.96 -7.08 6.04
N ARG A 252 15.27 -5.97 5.83
CA ARG A 252 14.30 -5.80 4.73
C ARG A 252 14.42 -4.47 3.99
N ASP A 253 15.43 -3.66 4.27
CA ASP A 253 15.67 -2.45 3.49
C ASP A 253 16.00 -2.79 2.04
N LEU A 254 15.57 -1.91 1.16
CA LEU A 254 16.02 -1.88 -0.22
C LEU A 254 16.61 -0.51 -0.48
N PRO A 255 17.86 -0.44 -0.97
CA PRO A 255 18.51 0.84 -1.18
C PRO A 255 17.71 1.70 -2.15
N TYR A 256 17.65 3.00 -1.87
CA TYR A 256 17.00 3.93 -2.77
C TYR A 256 17.68 3.88 -4.15
N PRO A 257 16.93 3.72 -5.25
CA PRO A 257 17.53 3.54 -6.56
C PRO A 257 18.40 4.76 -6.93
N LYS A 258 19.61 4.50 -7.42
CA LYS A 258 20.45 5.57 -7.96
C LYS A 258 19.69 6.24 -9.10
N PHE A 259 19.82 7.57 -9.22
CA PHE A 259 19.17 8.30 -10.30
C PHE A 259 19.60 7.71 -11.64
N GLY A 260 18.64 7.14 -12.33
CA GLY A 260 18.81 6.47 -13.62
C GLY A 260 17.84 7.03 -14.64
N LEU A 261 18.06 6.63 -15.87
CA LEU A 261 17.38 7.17 -17.02
C LEU A 261 16.22 6.26 -17.50
N ASP A 262 15.82 5.29 -16.64
CA ASP A 262 14.71 4.38 -16.87
C ASP A 262 13.46 4.81 -16.10
N PHE A 263 12.30 4.36 -16.57
CA PHE A 263 11.01 4.73 -16.00
C PHE A 263 10.80 4.21 -14.58
N ASN A 264 11.30 3.02 -14.25
CA ASN A 264 11.14 2.44 -12.92
C ASN A 264 11.85 3.31 -11.90
N THR A 265 13.10 3.71 -12.18
CA THR A 265 13.85 4.65 -11.34
C THR A 265 13.14 5.99 -11.23
N PHE A 266 12.64 6.55 -12.33
CA PHE A 266 11.92 7.83 -12.31
C PHE A 266 10.67 7.79 -11.43
N LEU A 267 9.97 6.66 -11.36
CA LEU A 267 8.80 6.48 -10.51
C LEU A 267 9.10 6.79 -9.03
N PHE A 268 10.29 6.42 -8.53
CA PHE A 268 10.69 6.72 -7.16
C PHE A 268 10.98 8.21 -6.92
N TYR A 269 11.48 8.92 -7.93
CA TYR A 269 11.77 10.35 -7.84
C TYR A 269 10.54 11.23 -8.08
N ALA A 270 9.51 10.71 -8.74
CA ALA A 270 8.32 11.48 -9.11
C ALA A 270 7.60 12.15 -7.91
N PRO A 271 7.36 11.48 -6.77
CA PRO A 271 6.79 12.16 -5.60
C PRO A 271 7.66 13.31 -5.09
N ILE A 272 8.98 13.12 -5.03
CA ILE A 272 9.94 14.15 -4.59
C ILE A 272 9.82 15.38 -5.49
N ILE A 273 9.80 15.18 -6.81
CA ILE A 273 9.67 16.27 -7.78
C ILE A 273 8.35 17.01 -7.58
N VAL A 274 7.24 16.31 -7.39
CA VAL A 274 5.93 16.92 -7.13
C VAL A 274 5.97 17.77 -5.85
N TYR A 275 6.58 17.27 -4.78
CA TYR A 275 6.69 18.00 -3.52
C TYR A 275 7.56 19.23 -3.66
N LEU A 276 8.71 19.15 -4.31
CA LEU A 276 9.59 20.29 -4.57
C LEU A 276 8.91 21.36 -5.43
N VAL A 277 8.24 20.96 -6.51
CA VAL A 277 7.47 21.90 -7.37
C VAL A 277 6.35 22.56 -6.58
N THR A 278 5.66 21.80 -5.70
CA THR A 278 4.61 22.35 -4.84
C THR A 278 5.18 23.39 -3.85
N ILE A 279 6.33 23.10 -3.24
CA ILE A 279 7.01 24.06 -2.34
C ILE A 279 7.32 25.35 -3.10
N VAL A 280 7.93 25.22 -4.28
CA VAL A 280 8.27 26.39 -5.11
C VAL A 280 7.01 27.19 -5.49
N GLU A 281 5.93 26.52 -5.90
CA GLU A 281 4.67 27.21 -6.21
C GLU A 281 4.10 27.96 -4.99
N LEU A 282 4.14 27.36 -3.82
CA LEU A 282 3.75 28.02 -2.57
C LEU A 282 4.63 29.25 -2.29
N MET A 283 5.95 29.13 -2.40
CA MET A 283 6.89 30.24 -2.16
C MET A 283 6.71 31.39 -3.15
N LEU A 284 6.50 31.09 -4.42
CA LEU A 284 6.36 32.10 -5.47
C LEU A 284 5.01 32.84 -5.44
N ASN A 285 3.98 32.18 -4.96
CA ASN A 285 2.64 32.80 -4.92
C ASN A 285 2.36 33.53 -3.60
N ILE A 286 3.20 33.36 -2.55
CA ILE A 286 2.86 33.78 -1.22
C ILE A 286 4.05 34.50 -0.56
N LYS A 287 3.88 35.82 -0.38
CA LYS A 287 4.85 36.67 0.34
C LYS A 287 4.67 36.68 1.87
N ASP A 288 3.49 36.20 2.36
CA ASP A 288 3.16 36.21 3.80
C ASP A 288 2.18 35.07 4.12
N ILE A 289 2.51 34.24 5.11
CA ILE A 289 1.68 33.12 5.60
C ILE A 289 0.29 33.59 6.09
N LYS A 290 0.17 34.84 6.53
CA LYS A 290 -1.12 35.43 6.93
C LYS A 290 -2.09 35.61 5.75
N ARG A 291 -1.60 35.53 4.52
CA ARG A 291 -2.41 35.63 3.29
C ARG A 291 -2.79 34.25 2.72
N PHE A 292 -2.41 33.17 3.42
CA PHE A 292 -2.81 31.84 3.04
C PHE A 292 -4.32 31.67 3.14
N ARG A 293 -4.93 31.29 2.02
CA ARG A 293 -6.34 30.89 1.96
C ARG A 293 -6.47 29.39 2.27
N GLU A 294 -7.68 28.92 2.33
CA GLU A 294 -8.00 27.52 2.59
C GLU A 294 -7.32 26.54 1.61
N LYS A 295 -7.14 26.98 0.35
CA LYS A 295 -6.45 26.19 -0.68
C LYS A 295 -4.99 25.97 -0.32
N GLU A 296 -4.26 27.01 0.05
CA GLU A 296 -2.85 26.92 0.40
C GLU A 296 -2.64 26.07 1.66
N TRP A 297 -3.47 26.23 2.69
CA TRP A 297 -3.42 25.38 3.89
C TRP A 297 -3.72 23.91 3.58
N SER A 298 -4.68 23.63 2.69
CA SER A 298 -4.97 22.25 2.25
C SER A 298 -3.83 21.66 1.43
N THR A 299 -3.16 22.49 0.60
CA THR A 299 -1.96 22.10 -0.14
C THR A 299 -0.80 21.78 0.80
N VAL A 300 -0.56 22.60 1.82
CA VAL A 300 0.47 22.34 2.85
C VAL A 300 0.18 21.07 3.63
N LEU A 301 -1.09 20.79 3.95
CA LEU A 301 -1.49 19.55 4.61
C LEU A 301 -1.12 18.31 3.78
N LEU A 302 -1.48 18.30 2.49
CA LEU A 302 -1.15 17.19 1.59
C LEU A 302 0.35 17.04 1.36
N LEU A 303 1.07 18.17 1.29
CA LEU A 303 2.53 18.18 1.16
C LEU A 303 3.21 17.54 2.39
N ILE A 304 2.85 17.98 3.60
CA ILE A 304 3.42 17.43 4.84
C ILE A 304 3.08 15.94 4.95
N LEU A 305 1.82 15.57 4.69
CA LEU A 305 1.38 14.18 4.73
C LEU A 305 2.19 13.31 3.76
N GLY A 306 2.37 13.78 2.52
CA GLY A 306 3.11 13.04 1.51
C GLY A 306 4.60 12.88 1.84
N VAL A 307 5.23 13.92 2.39
CA VAL A 307 6.62 13.88 2.85
C VAL A 307 6.79 12.90 4.02
N LEU A 308 5.85 12.88 4.98
CA LEU A 308 5.88 11.92 6.09
C LEU A 308 5.67 10.48 5.60
N PHE A 309 4.75 10.29 4.66
CA PHE A 309 4.51 8.97 4.06
C PHE A 309 5.70 8.47 3.23
N PHE A 310 6.52 9.38 2.71
CA PHE A 310 7.71 9.03 1.94
C PHE A 310 8.73 8.20 2.74
N ASN A 311 8.68 8.26 4.07
CA ASN A 311 9.55 7.45 4.92
C ASN A 311 9.43 5.94 4.64
N GLN A 312 8.24 5.44 4.25
CA GLN A 312 8.07 4.03 3.90
C GLN A 312 8.85 3.66 2.62
N ALA A 313 8.75 4.51 1.59
CA ALA A 313 9.51 4.34 0.35
C ALA A 313 11.02 4.53 0.53
N TRP A 314 11.43 5.29 1.54
CA TRP A 314 12.83 5.50 1.88
C TRP A 314 13.45 4.27 2.55
N VAL A 315 12.72 3.63 3.48
CA VAL A 315 13.19 2.42 4.18
C VAL A 315 13.23 1.22 3.23
N ARG A 316 12.20 1.06 2.38
CA ARG A 316 12.15 -0.03 1.41
C ARG A 316 11.69 0.52 0.06
N SER A 317 12.64 0.63 -0.87
CA SER A 317 12.42 1.24 -2.18
C SER A 317 11.85 0.23 -3.18
N ASP A 318 10.61 -0.22 -2.94
CA ASP A 318 9.81 -0.98 -3.89
C ASP A 318 8.45 -0.31 -4.14
N VAL A 319 7.76 -0.76 -5.17
CA VAL A 319 6.49 -0.15 -5.61
C VAL A 319 5.39 -0.21 -4.54
N PRO A 320 5.22 -1.31 -3.76
CA PRO A 320 4.26 -1.35 -2.65
C PRO A 320 4.46 -0.25 -1.60
N HIS A 321 5.71 0.06 -1.25
CA HIS A 321 6.02 1.07 -0.24
C HIS A 321 5.91 2.52 -0.76
N LEU A 322 5.87 2.71 -2.09
CA LEU A 322 5.53 4.01 -2.70
C LEU A 322 4.05 4.38 -2.56
N LEU A 323 3.15 3.42 -2.34
CA LEU A 323 1.70 3.64 -2.40
C LEU A 323 1.22 4.79 -1.49
N PRO A 324 1.58 4.87 -0.21
CA PRO A 324 1.09 5.94 0.65
C PRO A 324 1.52 7.33 0.19
N THR A 325 2.78 7.50 -0.24
CA THR A 325 3.30 8.81 -0.66
C THR A 325 2.83 9.24 -2.05
N ILE A 326 2.59 8.31 -2.95
CA ILE A 326 2.11 8.62 -4.31
C ILE A 326 0.71 9.22 -4.29
N ILE A 327 -0.18 8.79 -3.39
CA ILE A 327 -1.55 9.33 -3.36
C ILE A 327 -1.56 10.84 -3.07
N PRO A 328 -0.96 11.37 -1.99
CA PRO A 328 -0.84 12.81 -1.80
C PRO A 328 -0.16 13.53 -2.97
N ALA A 329 0.88 12.93 -3.55
CA ALA A 329 1.57 13.48 -4.72
C ALA A 329 0.62 13.63 -5.93
N MET A 330 -0.24 12.65 -6.20
CA MET A 330 -1.25 12.72 -7.27
C MET A 330 -2.29 13.80 -7.04
N LEU A 331 -2.73 13.99 -5.79
CA LEU A 331 -3.67 15.06 -5.44
C LEU A 331 -3.03 16.44 -5.69
N LEU A 332 -1.79 16.62 -5.29
CA LEU A 332 -1.02 17.85 -5.53
C LEU A 332 -0.76 18.06 -7.02
N LEU A 333 -0.34 17.03 -7.74
CA LEU A 333 -0.08 17.04 -9.18
C LEU A 333 -1.29 17.49 -9.97
N SER A 334 -2.49 17.01 -9.62
CA SER A 334 -3.74 17.43 -10.25
C SER A 334 -3.98 18.95 -10.11
N SER A 335 -3.64 19.52 -8.95
CA SER A 335 -3.72 20.96 -8.70
C SER A 335 -2.66 21.75 -9.46
N LEU A 336 -1.43 21.22 -9.55
CA LEU A 336 -0.32 21.82 -10.27
C LEU A 336 -0.56 21.90 -11.77
N ILE A 337 -1.20 20.89 -12.37
CA ILE A 337 -1.51 20.86 -13.81
C ILE A 337 -2.56 21.92 -14.17
N VAL A 338 -3.64 22.02 -13.42
CA VAL A 338 -4.79 22.85 -13.79
C VAL A 338 -4.61 24.33 -13.43
N SER A 339 -3.88 24.64 -12.37
CA SER A 339 -3.66 26.02 -11.94
C SER A 339 -2.93 26.88 -12.99
N PRO A 340 -1.80 26.44 -13.58
CA PRO A 340 -1.16 27.14 -14.69
C PRO A 340 -1.97 27.15 -15.97
N LEU A 341 -2.65 26.04 -16.30
CA LEU A 341 -3.49 25.94 -17.51
C LEU A 341 -4.54 27.05 -17.56
N ASN A 342 -5.21 27.30 -16.43
CA ASN A 342 -6.21 28.36 -16.35
C ASN A 342 -5.64 29.78 -16.50
N LYS A 343 -4.35 29.98 -16.20
CA LYS A 343 -3.69 31.30 -16.29
C LYS A 343 -3.03 31.54 -17.65
N VAL A 344 -2.47 30.48 -18.28
CA VAL A 344 -1.77 30.59 -19.58
C VAL A 344 -2.74 30.76 -20.74
N PHE A 345 -3.90 30.15 -20.63
CA PHE A 345 -4.88 30.10 -21.69
C PHE A 345 -6.24 30.59 -21.20
N ARG A 346 -6.63 31.78 -21.63
CA ARG A 346 -8.02 32.28 -21.48
C ARG A 346 -9.07 31.34 -22.09
N ARG A 347 -8.66 30.34 -22.86
CA ARG A 347 -9.46 29.27 -23.47
C ARG A 347 -8.94 27.89 -23.05
N GLY A 348 -8.99 27.59 -21.75
CA GLY A 348 -8.48 26.32 -21.16
C GLY A 348 -9.07 25.02 -21.73
N GLU A 349 -10.10 25.11 -22.55
CA GLU A 349 -10.75 23.97 -23.21
C GLU A 349 -9.87 23.26 -24.25
N LEU A 350 -9.06 24.00 -25.02
CA LEU A 350 -8.26 23.40 -26.08
C LEU A 350 -7.18 22.49 -25.48
N ILE A 351 -6.64 22.84 -24.33
CA ILE A 351 -5.56 22.09 -23.70
C ILE A 351 -6.07 20.92 -22.86
N LEU A 352 -7.22 21.06 -22.20
CA LEU A 352 -7.89 19.88 -21.64
C LEU A 352 -8.18 18.87 -22.76
N LYS A 353 -8.60 19.31 -23.93
CA LYS A 353 -8.81 18.45 -25.11
C LYS A 353 -7.51 17.83 -25.60
N LEU A 354 -6.41 18.61 -25.71
CA LEU A 354 -5.10 18.11 -26.10
C LEU A 354 -4.53 17.17 -25.04
N PHE A 355 -4.77 17.42 -23.77
CA PHE A 355 -4.36 16.55 -22.67
C PHE A 355 -5.14 15.23 -22.68
N PHE A 356 -6.47 15.25 -22.87
CA PHE A 356 -7.27 14.03 -23.04
C PHE A 356 -6.94 13.30 -24.35
N LEU A 357 -6.65 14.00 -25.43
CA LEU A 357 -6.16 13.42 -26.69
C LEU A 357 -4.78 12.78 -26.49
N PHE A 358 -3.90 13.42 -25.75
CA PHE A 358 -2.58 12.90 -25.39
C PHE A 358 -2.68 11.68 -24.44
N LEU A 359 -3.54 11.71 -23.41
CA LEU A 359 -3.83 10.54 -22.57
C LEU A 359 -4.46 9.39 -23.39
N SER A 360 -5.39 9.69 -24.29
CA SER A 360 -5.98 8.71 -25.20
C SER A 360 -4.94 8.15 -26.18
N PHE A 361 -4.06 8.98 -26.68
CA PHE A 361 -2.96 8.58 -27.55
C PHE A 361 -1.93 7.73 -26.80
N ILE A 362 -1.59 8.06 -25.55
CA ILE A 362 -0.75 7.23 -24.66
C ILE A 362 -1.43 5.89 -24.38
N LEU A 363 -2.73 5.89 -24.10
CA LEU A 363 -3.49 4.66 -23.89
C LEU A 363 -3.51 3.78 -25.14
N ILE A 364 -3.68 4.37 -26.31
CA ILE A 364 -3.61 3.69 -27.61
C ILE A 364 -2.20 3.19 -27.90
N LEU A 365 -1.15 3.98 -27.61
CA LEU A 365 0.23 3.54 -27.76
C LEU A 365 0.60 2.42 -26.78
N ALA A 366 0.13 2.48 -25.54
CA ALA A 366 0.33 1.41 -24.55
C ALA A 366 -0.38 0.13 -24.98
N LEU A 367 -1.60 0.23 -25.54
CA LEU A 367 -2.33 -0.89 -26.13
C LEU A 367 -1.63 -1.44 -27.40
N TYR A 368 -1.05 -0.56 -28.22
CA TYR A 368 -0.32 -0.91 -29.44
C TYR A 368 1.05 -1.51 -29.15
N ASN A 369 1.79 -1.01 -28.17
CA ASN A 369 3.13 -1.49 -27.80
C ASN A 369 3.11 -2.89 -27.15
N ASN A 370 1.97 -3.33 -26.62
CA ASN A 370 1.77 -4.73 -26.20
C ASN A 370 1.80 -5.72 -27.38
N THR A 371 1.69 -5.23 -28.62
CA THR A 371 1.78 -6.05 -29.84
C THR A 371 3.16 -6.01 -30.50
N LEU A 372 4.01 -5.01 -30.19
CA LEU A 372 5.32 -4.81 -30.80
C LEU A 372 6.44 -4.74 -29.72
N ARG A 373 6.87 -5.87 -29.24
CA ARG A 373 7.79 -6.05 -28.09
C ARG A 373 9.24 -5.59 -28.26
N GLU A 374 9.65 -4.88 -29.31
CA GLU A 374 11.07 -4.71 -29.66
C GLU A 374 11.67 -3.30 -29.55
N VAL A 375 10.93 -2.26 -29.21
CA VAL A 375 11.51 -0.91 -29.10
C VAL A 375 11.41 -0.40 -27.67
N SER A 376 12.54 -0.26 -27.00
CA SER A 376 12.60 0.37 -25.67
C SER A 376 12.29 1.87 -25.78
N PHE A 377 11.03 2.21 -25.60
CA PHE A 377 10.48 3.58 -25.57
C PHE A 377 11.19 4.45 -24.51
N SER A 378 11.83 3.82 -23.53
CA SER A 378 12.60 4.44 -22.44
C SER A 378 13.75 5.33 -22.93
N VAL A 379 14.44 4.96 -24.01
CA VAL A 379 15.61 5.70 -24.50
C VAL A 379 15.26 7.08 -25.05
N TYR A 380 14.07 7.25 -25.64
CA TYR A 380 13.65 8.52 -26.23
C TYR A 380 12.98 9.49 -25.25
N MET A 381 12.36 8.98 -24.20
CA MET A 381 11.63 9.82 -23.23
C MET A 381 12.54 10.53 -22.23
N LEU A 382 13.71 9.98 -21.96
CA LEU A 382 14.63 10.53 -20.98
C LEU A 382 15.20 11.90 -21.37
N PRO A 383 15.74 12.13 -22.59
CA PRO A 383 16.21 13.45 -22.99
C PRO A 383 15.14 14.52 -22.82
N ILE A 384 13.88 14.15 -23.03
CA ILE A 384 12.75 15.07 -22.91
C ILE A 384 12.46 15.40 -21.42
N ILE A 385 12.57 14.40 -20.50
CA ILE A 385 12.43 14.62 -19.05
C ILE A 385 13.54 15.53 -18.53
N VAL A 386 14.80 15.23 -18.87
CA VAL A 386 15.96 16.05 -18.47
C VAL A 386 15.86 17.46 -19.03
N LEU A 387 15.47 17.59 -20.30
CA LEU A 387 15.25 18.89 -20.92
C LEU A 387 14.13 19.66 -20.24
N SER A 388 13.02 18.98 -19.89
CA SER A 388 11.90 19.58 -19.16
C SER A 388 12.30 20.05 -17.76
N LEU A 389 13.12 19.26 -17.03
CA LEU A 389 13.67 19.63 -15.72
C LEU A 389 14.63 20.82 -15.84
N LEU A 390 15.50 20.84 -16.85
CA LEU A 390 16.41 21.96 -17.12
C LEU A 390 15.62 23.23 -17.48
N ILE A 391 14.63 23.12 -18.34
CA ILE A 391 13.76 24.25 -18.71
C ILE A 391 12.99 24.74 -17.48
N LEU A 392 12.56 23.83 -16.60
CA LEU A 392 11.90 24.19 -15.34
C LEU A 392 12.86 24.96 -14.41
N LEU A 393 14.07 24.48 -14.24
CA LEU A 393 15.11 25.13 -13.40
C LEU A 393 15.49 26.50 -13.96
N ILE A 394 15.75 26.59 -15.25
CA ILE A 394 16.07 27.83 -15.94
C ILE A 394 14.89 28.82 -15.86
N SER A 395 13.66 28.35 -16.08
CA SER A 395 12.49 29.21 -16.01
C SER A 395 12.15 29.65 -14.58
N MET A 396 12.49 28.85 -13.56
CA MET A 396 12.47 29.31 -12.15
C MET A 396 13.38 30.51 -11.93
N LEU A 397 14.61 30.45 -12.42
CA LEU A 397 15.57 31.56 -12.32
C LEU A 397 15.06 32.82 -13.06
N PHE A 398 14.45 32.65 -14.24
CA PHE A 398 13.85 33.74 -15.02
C PHE A 398 12.53 34.26 -14.45
N GLN A 399 11.76 33.46 -13.72
CA GLN A 399 10.51 33.90 -13.10
C GLN A 399 10.74 34.91 -11.98
N LEU A 400 11.89 34.87 -11.34
CA LEU A 400 12.28 35.88 -10.34
C LEU A 400 12.50 37.27 -10.98
N THR A 401 12.65 37.33 -12.33
CA THR A 401 13.08 38.56 -13.04
C THR A 401 12.11 39.06 -14.11
N SER A 402 11.20 38.25 -14.67
CA SER A 402 10.35 38.70 -15.79
C SER A 402 9.01 37.97 -15.98
N PHE A 403 8.02 38.66 -16.62
CA PHE A 403 6.71 38.10 -16.99
C PHE A 403 6.81 36.94 -18.02
N ARG A 404 7.80 36.95 -18.92
CA ARG A 404 8.07 35.86 -19.88
C ARG A 404 8.53 34.60 -19.16
N GLY A 405 9.40 34.70 -18.16
CA GLY A 405 9.85 33.57 -17.37
C GLY A 405 8.72 32.82 -16.68
N ARG A 406 7.68 33.52 -16.24
CA ARG A 406 6.49 32.91 -15.62
C ARG A 406 5.71 31.99 -16.56
N ARG A 407 5.57 32.34 -17.84
CA ARG A 407 4.91 31.48 -18.84
C ARG A 407 5.72 30.22 -19.15
N ILE A 408 7.03 30.39 -19.31
CA ILE A 408 7.93 29.25 -19.59
C ILE A 408 7.90 28.26 -18.42
N TYR A 409 7.98 28.74 -17.17
CA TYR A 409 7.82 27.91 -15.97
C TYR A 409 6.53 27.11 -15.98
N GLN A 410 5.39 27.74 -16.28
CA GLN A 410 4.09 27.07 -16.30
C GLN A 410 4.00 25.98 -17.37
N VAL A 411 4.55 26.21 -18.57
CA VAL A 411 4.59 25.21 -19.64
C VAL A 411 5.50 24.05 -19.24
N ALA A 412 6.70 24.35 -18.71
CA ALA A 412 7.64 23.31 -18.24
C ALA A 412 7.03 22.45 -17.12
N THR A 413 6.30 23.06 -16.18
CA THR A 413 5.57 22.32 -15.11
C THR A 413 4.52 21.38 -15.72
N ILE A 414 3.77 21.82 -16.72
CA ILE A 414 2.76 20.98 -17.39
C ILE A 414 3.41 19.77 -18.08
N ILE A 415 4.50 20.00 -18.81
CA ILE A 415 5.23 18.95 -19.51
C ILE A 415 5.78 17.95 -18.47
N LEU A 416 6.44 18.43 -17.43
CA LEU A 416 6.98 17.57 -16.37
C LEU A 416 5.87 16.75 -15.69
N CYS A 417 4.74 17.38 -15.34
CA CYS A 417 3.61 16.69 -14.78
C CYS A 417 3.06 15.60 -15.73
N GLY A 418 3.03 15.87 -17.03
CA GLY A 418 2.66 14.88 -18.05
C GLY A 418 3.58 13.67 -18.04
N PHE A 419 4.91 13.86 -17.92
CA PHE A 419 5.87 12.76 -17.82
C PHE A 419 5.74 11.97 -16.53
N ILE A 420 5.53 12.63 -15.39
CA ILE A 420 5.29 11.96 -14.10
C ILE A 420 4.06 11.05 -14.22
N LEU A 421 2.97 11.57 -14.78
CA LEU A 421 1.78 10.78 -15.02
C LEU A 421 2.06 9.60 -15.94
N PHE A 422 2.76 9.82 -17.02
CA PHE A 422 3.15 8.76 -17.94
C PHE A 422 3.94 7.67 -17.24
N SER A 423 4.94 8.00 -16.42
CA SER A 423 5.73 7.02 -15.68
C SER A 423 4.87 6.21 -14.70
N PHE A 424 3.90 6.85 -14.02
CA PHE A 424 2.96 6.14 -13.16
C PHE A 424 2.09 5.14 -13.90
N TYR A 425 1.77 5.43 -15.16
CA TYR A 425 0.86 4.58 -15.93
C TYR A 425 1.54 3.50 -16.74
N THR A 426 2.77 3.68 -17.23
CA THR A 426 3.48 2.66 -18.01
C THR A 426 3.61 1.37 -17.22
N ASP A 427 4.11 1.45 -16.00
CA ASP A 427 4.23 0.27 -15.14
C ASP A 427 2.87 -0.39 -14.86
N ARG A 428 1.84 0.41 -14.57
CA ARG A 428 0.51 -0.10 -14.23
C ARG A 428 -0.26 -0.67 -15.41
N ILE A 429 -0.18 -0.04 -16.58
CA ILE A 429 -0.83 -0.52 -17.79
C ILE A 429 -0.15 -1.78 -18.33
N GLU A 430 1.19 -1.83 -18.32
CA GLU A 430 1.94 -3.00 -18.79
C GLU A 430 1.76 -4.20 -17.87
N ASN A 431 1.67 -3.97 -16.56
CA ASN A 431 1.58 -5.02 -15.55
C ASN A 431 0.16 -5.30 -15.07
N THR A 432 -0.88 -4.63 -15.59
CA THR A 432 -2.25 -4.86 -15.14
C THR A 432 -2.92 -6.04 -15.86
N PRO A 433 -3.81 -6.77 -15.16
CA PRO A 433 -4.63 -7.80 -15.80
C PRO A 433 -5.50 -7.28 -16.93
N LEU A 434 -5.84 -5.98 -16.93
CA LEU A 434 -6.61 -5.38 -18.00
C LEU A 434 -5.88 -5.44 -19.35
N SER A 435 -4.57 -5.13 -19.39
CA SER A 435 -3.77 -5.26 -20.61
C SER A 435 -3.69 -6.71 -21.07
N LYS A 436 -3.60 -7.65 -20.12
CA LYS A 436 -3.60 -9.09 -20.38
C LYS A 436 -4.96 -9.60 -20.81
N LEU A 437 -6.04 -9.09 -20.23
CA LEU A 437 -7.42 -9.37 -20.59
C LEU A 437 -7.73 -8.89 -22.01
N LEU A 438 -7.34 -7.67 -22.34
CA LEU A 438 -7.50 -7.09 -23.68
C LEU A 438 -6.61 -7.77 -24.74
N SER A 439 -5.48 -8.34 -24.37
CA SER A 439 -4.61 -9.11 -25.27
C SER A 439 -5.03 -10.59 -25.41
N PHE A 440 -6.16 -10.99 -24.84
CA PHE A 440 -6.65 -12.39 -24.80
C PHE A 440 -5.63 -13.41 -24.25
N LYS A 441 -4.59 -12.96 -23.55
CA LYS A 441 -3.57 -13.82 -22.92
C LYS A 441 -4.06 -14.50 -21.63
N MET A 442 -5.29 -14.22 -21.18
CA MET A 442 -5.93 -14.93 -20.08
C MET A 442 -6.45 -16.33 -20.47
N LEU A 443 -6.43 -16.68 -21.74
CA LEU A 443 -6.72 -18.03 -22.20
C LEU A 443 -5.61 -18.96 -21.67
N GLY A 444 -5.92 -19.74 -20.64
CA GLY A 444 -4.99 -20.68 -20.02
C GLY A 444 -4.84 -20.58 -18.50
N LEU A 445 -5.52 -19.63 -17.84
CA LEU A 445 -5.59 -19.64 -16.38
C LEU A 445 -6.41 -20.86 -15.90
N VAL A 446 -5.92 -21.53 -14.86
CA VAL A 446 -6.57 -22.68 -14.24
C VAL A 446 -7.11 -22.30 -12.85
N PRO A 447 -8.25 -22.88 -12.41
CA PRO A 447 -8.77 -22.61 -11.08
C PRO A 447 -7.86 -23.23 -10.02
N LEU A 448 -7.66 -22.51 -8.92
CA LEU A 448 -7.02 -23.04 -7.73
C LEU A 448 -8.06 -23.81 -6.91
N GLU A 449 -8.11 -25.12 -7.10
CA GLU A 449 -9.17 -26.01 -6.59
C GLU A 449 -9.00 -26.33 -5.09
N THR A 450 -9.10 -25.31 -4.24
CA THR A 450 -9.23 -25.44 -2.79
C THR A 450 -10.49 -24.72 -2.32
N GLU A 451 -11.10 -25.16 -1.22
CA GLU A 451 -12.33 -24.56 -0.69
C GLU A 451 -12.13 -23.06 -0.40
N ARG A 452 -10.99 -22.70 0.22
CA ARG A 452 -10.70 -21.32 0.62
C ARG A 452 -10.24 -20.40 -0.52
N ALA A 453 -9.84 -20.96 -1.67
CA ALA A 453 -9.50 -20.22 -2.88
C ALA A 453 -10.54 -20.35 -3.99
N ARG A 454 -11.77 -20.74 -3.67
CA ARG A 454 -12.84 -20.89 -4.65
C ARG A 454 -13.05 -19.63 -5.49
N GLY A 455 -12.96 -19.77 -6.81
CA GLY A 455 -13.10 -18.68 -7.78
C GLY A 455 -11.82 -17.87 -8.02
N ILE A 456 -10.68 -18.33 -7.53
CA ILE A 456 -9.35 -17.80 -7.82
C ILE A 456 -8.71 -18.63 -8.93
N TYR A 457 -8.06 -17.98 -9.88
CA TYR A 457 -7.40 -18.56 -11.03
C TYR A 457 -5.91 -18.21 -11.02
N VAL A 458 -5.08 -19.17 -11.38
CA VAL A 458 -3.62 -19.03 -11.39
C VAL A 458 -3.05 -19.44 -12.75
N PHE A 459 -1.78 -19.11 -13.01
CA PHE A 459 -1.11 -19.58 -14.21
C PHE A 459 -0.88 -21.09 -14.13
N PRO A 460 -1.01 -21.84 -15.25
CA PRO A 460 -0.76 -23.28 -15.28
C PRO A 460 0.63 -23.61 -14.72
N GLY A 461 0.68 -24.62 -13.86
CA GLY A 461 1.89 -25.04 -13.16
C GLY A 461 2.07 -24.43 -11.77
N GLN A 462 1.48 -23.27 -11.48
CA GLN A 462 1.48 -22.71 -10.11
C GLN A 462 0.51 -23.45 -9.18
N ASP A 463 -0.53 -24.04 -9.73
CA ASP A 463 -1.56 -24.79 -9.01
C ASP A 463 -1.09 -26.18 -8.59
N TYR A 464 -0.35 -26.88 -9.46
CA TYR A 464 -0.08 -28.31 -9.31
C TYR A 464 0.58 -28.69 -7.98
N PHE A 465 1.70 -28.05 -7.65
CA PHE A 465 2.46 -28.41 -6.45
C PHE A 465 1.75 -27.99 -5.16
N VAL A 466 1.12 -26.81 -5.13
CA VAL A 466 0.39 -26.36 -3.95
C VAL A 466 -0.85 -27.23 -3.71
N LEU A 467 -1.59 -27.60 -4.78
CA LEU A 467 -2.76 -28.46 -4.65
C LEU A 467 -2.38 -29.87 -4.18
N ALA A 468 -1.30 -30.45 -4.72
CA ALA A 468 -0.80 -31.74 -4.28
C ALA A 468 -0.41 -31.73 -2.79
N THR A 469 0.29 -30.68 -2.37
CA THR A 469 0.69 -30.49 -0.96
C THR A 469 -0.53 -30.31 -0.05
N VAL A 470 -1.49 -29.46 -0.43
CA VAL A 470 -2.74 -29.25 0.31
C VAL A 470 -3.52 -30.56 0.47
N LYS A 471 -3.71 -31.29 -0.62
CA LYS A 471 -4.42 -32.59 -0.60
C LYS A 471 -3.72 -33.61 0.28
N PHE A 472 -2.38 -33.71 0.20
CA PHE A 472 -1.63 -34.61 1.07
C PHE A 472 -1.85 -34.27 2.54
N ILE A 473 -1.70 -32.98 2.91
CA ILE A 473 -1.89 -32.53 4.30
C ILE A 473 -3.33 -32.87 4.76
N GLN A 474 -4.35 -32.52 3.98
CA GLN A 474 -5.75 -32.75 4.36
C GLN A 474 -6.10 -34.23 4.50
N MET A 475 -5.52 -35.10 3.67
CA MET A 475 -5.78 -36.56 3.70
C MET A 475 -5.05 -37.25 4.87
N ASN A 476 -3.92 -36.72 5.32
CA ASN A 476 -3.06 -37.38 6.32
C ASN A 476 -3.12 -36.73 7.71
N THR A 477 -3.87 -35.62 7.87
CA THR A 477 -4.03 -34.92 9.14
C THR A 477 -5.51 -34.70 9.47
N LYS A 478 -5.85 -34.67 10.75
CA LYS A 478 -7.18 -34.26 11.21
C LYS A 478 -7.37 -32.73 11.10
N PRO A 479 -8.61 -32.20 11.03
CA PRO A 479 -8.85 -30.76 10.93
C PRO A 479 -8.27 -29.93 12.10
N ASP A 480 -8.20 -30.51 13.31
CA ASP A 480 -7.69 -29.91 14.53
C ASP A 480 -6.17 -30.15 14.74
N GLU A 481 -5.58 -31.01 13.90
CA GLU A 481 -4.15 -31.31 13.98
C GLU A 481 -3.31 -30.13 13.51
N LYS A 482 -2.33 -29.77 14.32
CA LYS A 482 -1.41 -28.65 14.05
C LYS A 482 -0.22 -29.13 13.21
N ILE A 483 0.20 -28.30 12.26
CA ILE A 483 1.37 -28.54 11.42
C ILE A 483 2.37 -27.40 11.56
N PHE A 484 3.59 -27.61 11.08
CA PHE A 484 4.56 -26.53 10.92
C PHE A 484 4.94 -26.38 9.45
N ILE A 485 4.90 -25.15 8.94
CA ILE A 485 5.35 -24.79 7.59
C ILE A 485 6.53 -23.85 7.74
N GLY A 486 7.70 -24.35 7.40
CA GLY A 486 8.97 -23.61 7.47
C GLY A 486 9.65 -23.48 6.12
N ASP A 487 10.82 -22.89 6.13
CA ASP A 487 11.72 -22.84 4.98
C ASP A 487 12.65 -24.07 4.96
N SER A 488 13.30 -24.31 3.82
CA SER A 488 14.32 -25.36 3.68
C SER A 488 15.52 -25.15 4.60
N ARG A 489 15.74 -23.90 5.07
CA ARG A 489 16.76 -23.47 6.02
C ARG A 489 16.26 -22.26 6.82
N HIS A 490 16.62 -22.20 8.10
CA HIS A 490 16.17 -21.16 9.03
C HIS A 490 17.29 -20.22 9.50
N ASP A 491 18.53 -20.46 9.13
CA ASP A 491 19.64 -19.54 9.39
C ASP A 491 19.64 -18.32 8.43
N ARG A 492 18.92 -18.45 7.31
CA ARG A 492 18.71 -17.40 6.31
C ARG A 492 17.33 -17.54 5.69
N ILE A 493 16.47 -16.59 5.95
CA ILE A 493 15.07 -16.56 5.50
C ILE A 493 14.84 -15.33 4.63
N PHE A 494 14.13 -15.51 3.50
CA PHE A 494 13.59 -14.40 2.75
C PHE A 494 12.12 -14.21 3.09
N VAL A 495 11.26 -15.17 2.78
CA VAL A 495 9.83 -15.26 3.14
C VAL A 495 9.45 -16.74 3.16
N ASN A 496 8.50 -17.13 4.02
CA ASN A 496 7.90 -18.46 4.00
C ASN A 496 6.52 -18.48 3.32
N ASP A 497 6.02 -19.66 2.97
CA ASP A 497 4.67 -19.81 2.41
C ASP A 497 3.60 -19.89 3.50
N ILE A 498 3.15 -18.72 3.96
CA ILE A 498 2.08 -18.61 4.96
C ILE A 498 0.72 -19.02 4.38
N MET A 499 0.51 -18.79 3.08
CA MET A 499 -0.75 -19.10 2.41
C MET A 499 -1.06 -20.61 2.48
N LEU A 500 -0.05 -21.45 2.58
CA LEU A 500 -0.24 -22.89 2.68
C LEU A 500 -0.99 -23.31 3.96
N TYR A 501 -0.77 -22.65 5.11
CA TYR A 501 -1.60 -22.85 6.31
C TYR A 501 -3.08 -22.55 6.02
N PHE A 502 -3.34 -21.45 5.35
CA PHE A 502 -4.69 -21.04 5.01
C PHE A 502 -5.36 -22.02 4.04
N LEU A 503 -4.69 -22.37 2.95
CA LEU A 503 -5.24 -23.26 1.92
C LEU A 503 -5.43 -24.71 2.40
N SER A 504 -4.51 -25.20 3.25
CA SER A 504 -4.62 -26.54 3.82
C SER A 504 -5.63 -26.66 4.97
N GLU A 505 -6.13 -25.53 5.46
CA GLU A 505 -7.08 -25.45 6.58
C GLU A 505 -6.52 -26.07 7.87
N ARG A 506 -5.22 -25.92 8.08
CA ARG A 506 -4.55 -26.42 9.29
C ARG A 506 -3.97 -25.26 10.09
N ASN A 507 -4.00 -25.44 11.41
CA ASN A 507 -3.46 -24.45 12.33
C ASN A 507 -1.94 -24.60 12.48
N SER A 508 -1.26 -23.45 12.61
CA SER A 508 0.16 -23.44 12.96
C SER A 508 0.36 -24.06 14.35
N ALA A 509 1.39 -24.87 14.45
CA ALA A 509 1.83 -25.44 15.72
C ALA A 509 2.57 -24.42 16.60
N THR A 510 2.94 -23.29 16.03
CA THR A 510 3.79 -22.29 16.70
C THR A 510 3.18 -20.90 16.67
N LYS A 511 3.67 -20.05 17.56
CA LYS A 511 3.43 -18.60 17.57
C LYS A 511 3.90 -17.95 16.25
N TYR A 512 4.94 -18.49 15.65
CA TYR A 512 5.62 -17.95 14.47
C TYR A 512 5.16 -18.63 13.18
N HIS A 513 3.98 -18.28 12.68
CA HIS A 513 3.55 -18.68 11.34
C HIS A 513 4.18 -17.79 10.25
N GLU A 514 4.59 -16.58 10.61
CA GLU A 514 5.37 -15.66 9.81
C GLU A 514 6.85 -15.79 10.21
N LEU A 515 7.65 -16.42 9.34
CA LEU A 515 9.09 -16.57 9.56
C LEU A 515 9.81 -15.38 8.95
N HIS A 516 9.99 -14.35 9.76
CA HIS A 516 10.62 -13.11 9.30
C HIS A 516 12.15 -13.16 9.54
N PRO A 517 12.99 -12.68 8.59
CA PRO A 517 14.41 -12.51 8.83
C PRO A 517 14.65 -11.56 10.02
N GLY A 518 15.69 -11.83 10.81
CA GLY A 518 15.96 -11.07 12.05
C GLY A 518 15.04 -11.42 13.22
N LEU A 519 14.07 -12.31 13.01
CA LEU A 519 13.20 -12.92 14.02
C LEU A 519 13.48 -14.43 14.08
N ALA A 520 12.96 -15.18 13.10
CA ALA A 520 13.08 -16.63 13.06
C ALA A 520 14.52 -17.13 12.74
N THR A 521 15.41 -16.23 12.39
CA THR A 521 16.85 -16.50 12.25
C THR A 521 17.63 -16.35 13.55
N THR A 522 16.98 -16.02 14.68
CA THR A 522 17.63 -15.89 15.99
C THR A 522 17.54 -17.20 16.78
N LYS A 523 18.51 -17.43 17.67
CA LYS A 523 18.53 -18.65 18.49
C LYS A 523 17.33 -18.72 19.42
N GLU A 524 16.97 -17.63 20.06
CA GLU A 524 15.85 -17.57 20.99
C GLU A 524 14.54 -18.01 20.33
N VAL A 525 14.26 -17.53 19.13
CA VAL A 525 13.03 -17.87 18.40
C VAL A 525 13.08 -19.30 17.85
N GLN A 526 14.24 -19.78 17.38
CA GLN A 526 14.38 -21.16 16.94
C GLN A 526 14.18 -22.14 18.11
N ASP A 527 14.73 -21.85 19.29
CA ASP A 527 14.52 -22.65 20.50
C ASP A 527 13.04 -22.67 20.91
N GLU A 528 12.34 -21.51 20.87
CA GLU A 528 10.90 -21.42 21.15
C GLU A 528 10.07 -22.27 20.16
N ILE A 529 10.36 -22.17 18.86
CA ILE A 529 9.73 -23.00 17.83
C ILE A 529 9.93 -24.48 18.12
N ILE A 530 11.16 -24.92 18.45
CA ILE A 530 11.47 -26.32 18.77
C ILE A 530 10.65 -26.80 19.99
N GLU A 531 10.54 -25.98 21.03
CA GLU A 531 9.74 -26.31 22.22
C GLU A 531 8.26 -26.42 21.89
N GLU A 532 7.73 -25.53 21.05
CA GLU A 532 6.33 -25.57 20.60
C GLU A 532 6.06 -26.79 19.72
N LEU A 533 6.96 -27.18 18.82
CA LEU A 533 6.86 -28.42 18.04
C LEU A 533 6.81 -29.66 18.94
N LYS A 534 7.62 -29.70 19.98
CA LYS A 534 7.62 -30.80 20.98
C LYS A 534 6.33 -30.81 21.78
N ARG A 535 5.93 -29.65 22.35
CA ARG A 535 4.74 -29.48 23.20
C ARG A 535 3.46 -29.83 22.48
N ASN A 536 3.31 -29.41 21.21
CA ASN A 536 2.15 -29.68 20.39
C ASN A 536 2.22 -31.06 19.70
N ASN A 537 3.25 -31.85 19.97
CA ASN A 537 3.45 -33.18 19.39
C ASN A 537 3.26 -33.22 17.87
N VAL A 538 3.88 -32.24 17.17
CA VAL A 538 3.68 -32.02 15.73
C VAL A 538 4.14 -33.23 14.95
N ARG A 539 3.23 -33.78 14.15
CA ARG A 539 3.51 -34.96 13.31
C ARG A 539 4.11 -34.58 11.98
N TYR A 540 3.58 -33.55 11.30
CA TYR A 540 4.04 -33.15 9.97
C TYR A 540 4.68 -31.76 9.98
N VAL A 541 5.85 -31.69 9.35
CA VAL A 541 6.58 -30.48 9.02
C VAL A 541 6.65 -30.37 7.50
N VAL A 542 6.29 -29.23 6.94
CA VAL A 542 6.41 -28.91 5.51
C VAL A 542 7.51 -27.88 5.35
N LEU A 543 8.57 -28.22 4.63
CA LEU A 543 9.66 -27.31 4.29
C LEU A 543 9.49 -26.79 2.86
N TRP A 544 9.56 -25.50 2.70
CA TRP A 544 9.44 -24.83 1.41
C TRP A 544 10.77 -24.21 0.98
N ASN A 545 11.17 -24.43 -0.27
CA ASN A 545 12.44 -23.90 -0.81
C ASN A 545 12.26 -22.89 -1.94
N GLY A 546 11.02 -22.46 -2.21
CA GLY A 546 10.73 -21.61 -3.37
C GLY A 546 11.40 -20.23 -3.35
N ALA A 547 11.84 -19.74 -2.19
CA ALA A 547 12.59 -18.50 -2.05
C ALA A 547 14.05 -18.69 -1.59
N GLU A 548 14.55 -19.90 -1.53
CA GLU A 548 15.91 -20.20 -1.00
C GLU A 548 17.03 -19.44 -1.72
N ASN A 549 16.89 -19.22 -3.02
CA ASN A 549 17.88 -18.53 -3.84
C ASN A 549 17.63 -17.02 -4.00
N VAL A 550 16.58 -16.49 -3.36
CA VAL A 550 16.30 -15.05 -3.38
C VAL A 550 17.21 -14.35 -2.40
N MET A 551 17.97 -13.37 -2.90
CA MET A 551 18.87 -12.55 -2.09
C MET A 551 18.53 -11.07 -2.32
N GLU A 552 18.18 -10.37 -1.26
CA GLU A 552 18.09 -8.90 -1.28
C GLU A 552 19.43 -8.29 -0.84
N PRO A 553 19.74 -7.05 -1.23
CA PRO A 553 20.98 -6.37 -0.85
C PRO A 553 20.90 -5.81 0.58
N ASN A 554 20.52 -6.67 1.55
CA ASN A 554 20.38 -6.35 2.97
C ASN A 554 20.81 -7.55 3.83
N GLU A 555 20.68 -7.44 5.16
CA GLU A 555 21.14 -8.48 6.08
C GLU A 555 20.36 -9.81 5.96
N SER A 556 19.18 -9.85 5.32
CA SER A 556 18.44 -11.11 5.11
C SER A 556 19.17 -12.10 4.19
N ALA A 557 20.09 -11.63 3.35
CA ALA A 557 20.91 -12.47 2.49
C ALA A 557 22.07 -13.17 3.23
N ILE A 558 22.34 -12.76 4.47
CA ILE A 558 23.46 -13.24 5.28
C ILE A 558 22.95 -14.33 6.25
N SER A 559 23.64 -15.47 6.29
CA SER A 559 23.34 -16.51 7.29
C SER A 559 23.63 -15.98 8.70
N SER A 560 22.68 -16.20 9.62
CA SER A 560 22.88 -15.93 11.05
C SER A 560 23.83 -16.92 11.74
N GLY A 561 24.07 -18.09 11.09
CA GLY A 561 24.82 -19.20 11.67
C GLY A 561 24.01 -20.03 12.68
N VAL A 562 22.75 -19.71 12.93
CA VAL A 562 21.86 -20.42 13.87
C VAL A 562 21.10 -21.50 13.10
N THR A 563 21.40 -22.77 13.33
CA THR A 563 20.82 -23.93 12.64
C THR A 563 20.05 -24.87 13.57
N ASP A 564 19.80 -24.46 14.81
CA ASP A 564 19.21 -25.32 15.85
C ASP A 564 17.86 -25.92 15.39
N LEU A 565 17.01 -25.16 14.71
CA LEU A 565 15.74 -25.63 14.19
C LEU A 565 15.92 -26.62 13.01
N ASP A 566 16.88 -26.35 12.12
CA ASP A 566 17.18 -27.23 10.99
C ASP A 566 17.73 -28.57 11.47
N ASP A 567 18.67 -28.55 12.42
CA ASP A 567 19.25 -29.74 13.04
C ASP A 567 18.18 -30.55 13.78
N PHE A 568 17.29 -29.89 14.51
CA PHE A 568 16.17 -30.52 15.19
C PHE A 568 15.22 -31.21 14.20
N ILE A 569 14.82 -30.53 13.13
CA ILE A 569 13.93 -31.08 12.11
C ILE A 569 14.59 -32.26 11.40
N GLN A 570 15.85 -32.11 11.00
CA GLN A 570 16.60 -33.18 10.33
C GLN A 570 16.72 -34.45 11.19
N LYS A 571 16.94 -34.29 12.49
CA LYS A 571 17.09 -35.39 13.44
C LYS A 571 15.75 -36.10 13.75
N ASN A 572 14.65 -35.36 13.83
CA ASN A 572 13.41 -35.87 14.39
C ASN A 572 12.30 -36.11 13.35
N TYR A 573 12.51 -35.69 12.09
CA TYR A 573 11.53 -35.83 11.02
C TYR A 573 12.16 -36.40 9.74
N LEU A 574 11.58 -37.46 9.18
CA LEU A 574 12.02 -38.04 7.93
C LEU A 574 11.19 -37.52 6.74
N PRO A 575 11.81 -37.26 5.58
CA PRO A 575 11.09 -36.87 4.38
C PRO A 575 10.22 -38.04 3.90
N VAL A 576 8.91 -37.80 3.73
CA VAL A 576 7.94 -38.81 3.27
C VAL A 576 7.38 -38.49 1.90
N MET A 577 7.35 -37.19 1.48
CA MET A 577 6.84 -36.77 0.18
C MET A 577 7.46 -35.47 -0.26
N THR A 578 7.59 -35.26 -1.58
CA THR A 578 8.03 -33.98 -2.16
C THR A 578 7.15 -33.61 -3.34
N PHE A 579 6.63 -32.40 -3.33
CA PHE A 579 5.86 -31.82 -4.42
C PHE A 579 6.50 -30.49 -4.85
N GLY A 580 7.34 -30.55 -5.89
CA GLY A 580 8.10 -29.38 -6.35
C GLY A 580 8.90 -28.71 -5.21
N PRO A 581 8.55 -27.45 -4.83
CA PRO A 581 9.27 -26.75 -3.78
C PRO A 581 8.90 -27.19 -2.35
N TYR A 582 7.96 -28.08 -2.15
CA TYR A 582 7.46 -28.50 -0.84
C TYR A 582 7.97 -29.89 -0.50
N GLN A 583 8.75 -30.02 0.57
CA GLN A 583 9.16 -31.29 1.17
C GLN A 583 8.38 -31.52 2.46
N ILE A 584 7.58 -32.59 2.49
CA ILE A 584 6.81 -33.00 3.66
C ILE A 584 7.63 -34.00 4.46
N ARG A 585 7.76 -33.77 5.75
CA ARG A 585 8.48 -34.61 6.68
C ARG A 585 7.54 -35.07 7.80
N GLU A 586 7.67 -36.32 8.19
CA GLU A 586 6.89 -36.94 9.25
C GLU A 586 7.77 -37.29 10.43
N ARG A 587 7.25 -37.11 11.63
CA ARG A 587 7.98 -37.34 12.88
C ARG A 587 8.34 -38.80 13.06
N VAL A 588 9.55 -39.06 13.57
CA VAL A 588 10.01 -40.38 13.94
C VAL A 588 9.76 -40.61 15.42
N ILE A 589 9.08 -41.73 15.76
CA ILE A 589 8.85 -42.18 17.14
C ILE A 589 9.47 -43.56 17.28
N ASN A 590 10.41 -43.73 18.23
CA ASN A 590 11.09 -44.99 18.48
C ASN A 590 11.79 -45.63 17.26
N GLY A 591 12.21 -44.82 16.28
CA GLY A 591 12.88 -45.29 15.08
C GLY A 591 11.92 -45.68 13.91
N GLU A 592 10.62 -45.56 14.10
CA GLU A 592 9.60 -45.79 13.09
C GLU A 592 8.84 -44.48 12.79
N ILE A 593 8.33 -44.36 11.57
CA ILE A 593 7.46 -43.25 11.14
C ILE A 593 6.13 -43.34 11.90
N SER A 594 5.66 -42.25 12.50
CA SER A 594 4.49 -42.21 13.41
C SER A 594 3.15 -42.41 12.70
#